data_c50115889d3e8bdac12dcdf5b8f5b6cb
#
_entry.id   c50115889d3e8bdac12dcdf5b8f5b6cb
#
_cell.length_a   1.000
_cell.length_b   1.000
_cell.length_c   1.000
_cell.angle_alpha   90.00
_cell.angle_beta   90.00
_cell.angle_gamma   90.00
#
_symmetry.space_group_name_H-M   'P 1'
#
loop_
_entity.id
_entity.type
_entity.pdbx_description
1 polymer ?
#
loop_
_entity_poly.entity_id
_entity_poly.type
_entity_poly.pdbx_seq_one_letter_code
_entity_poly.pdbx_strand_id
1 'polypeptide(L)'
;MDYFVPILFVVLGIFLLTVAAKTIKIVPQATVMLIERLGRFNRVAVSGLNVIMPFLDRPRGVYWTNVRPNLTSIDLREQFIDLPPQPVITRDNVTIHVDSVVYWQITDPIKAVYEVRDLLGGIVQLTITGMRAVMGDMDLDHTLSQRDQINTKLRLILDEATDKWGVKVTRVDVK
;
A
#
# COMPACT_ATOMS: atom_id res chain seq x y z
N MET A 1 -51.05 2.63 -29.28
CA MET A 1 -50.42 1.69 -28.31
C MET A 1 -49.27 0.88 -28.87
N ASP A 2 -49.04 0.94 -30.19
CA ASP A 2 -48.10 0.05 -30.92
C ASP A 2 -46.61 0.35 -30.74
N TYR A 3 -46.27 1.52 -30.25
CA TYR A 3 -44.84 1.90 -30.02
C TYR A 3 -44.30 1.59 -28.63
N PHE A 4 -45.19 1.23 -27.67
CA PHE A 4 -44.77 0.97 -26.28
C PHE A 4 -43.87 -0.27 -26.18
N VAL A 5 -44.24 -1.33 -26.90
CA VAL A 5 -43.50 -2.60 -26.87
C VAL A 5 -42.09 -2.44 -27.47
N PRO A 6 -41.91 -1.87 -28.68
CA PRO A 6 -40.57 -1.69 -29.23
C PRO A 6 -39.69 -0.73 -28.38
N ILE A 7 -40.27 0.33 -27.81
CA ILE A 7 -39.53 1.22 -26.91
C ILE A 7 -39.04 0.49 -25.67
N LEU A 8 -39.89 -0.36 -25.08
CA LEU A 8 -39.51 -1.17 -23.91
C LEU A 8 -38.32 -2.09 -24.22
N PHE A 9 -38.32 -2.76 -25.39
CA PHE A 9 -37.21 -3.63 -25.78
C PHE A 9 -35.93 -2.86 -26.03
N VAL A 10 -35.98 -1.67 -26.60
CA VAL A 10 -34.82 -0.79 -26.79
C VAL A 10 -34.23 -0.36 -25.45
N VAL A 11 -35.06 0.08 -24.51
CA VAL A 11 -34.64 0.48 -23.17
C VAL A 11 -34.01 -0.70 -22.41
N LEU A 12 -34.63 -1.87 -22.49
CA LEU A 12 -34.10 -3.09 -21.87
C LEU A 12 -32.75 -3.50 -22.49
N GLY A 13 -32.63 -3.40 -23.81
CA GLY A 13 -31.38 -3.69 -24.53
C GLY A 13 -30.24 -2.75 -24.11
N ILE A 14 -30.51 -1.45 -24.03
CA ILE A 14 -29.54 -0.44 -23.56
C ILE A 14 -29.17 -0.72 -22.09
N PHE A 15 -30.14 -1.05 -21.25
CA PHE A 15 -29.89 -1.40 -19.86
C PHE A 15 -28.97 -2.63 -19.73
N LEU A 16 -29.25 -3.71 -20.46
CA LEU A 16 -28.42 -4.91 -20.46
C LEU A 16 -26.99 -4.64 -20.96
N LEU A 17 -26.84 -3.83 -22.01
CA LEU A 17 -25.53 -3.43 -22.54
C LEU A 17 -24.75 -2.60 -21.53
N THR A 18 -25.39 -1.67 -20.82
CA THR A 18 -24.73 -0.85 -19.78
C THR A 18 -24.31 -1.68 -18.58
N VAL A 19 -25.12 -2.66 -18.17
CA VAL A 19 -24.78 -3.62 -17.12
C VAL A 19 -23.60 -4.48 -17.56
N ALA A 20 -23.62 -5.05 -18.76
CA ALA A 20 -22.53 -5.87 -19.29
C ALA A 20 -21.20 -5.09 -19.39
N ALA A 21 -21.24 -3.84 -19.85
CA ALA A 21 -20.06 -2.98 -19.93
C ALA A 21 -19.45 -2.65 -18.55
N LYS A 22 -20.26 -2.51 -17.51
CA LYS A 22 -19.82 -2.28 -16.13
C LYS A 22 -19.34 -3.54 -15.42
N THR A 23 -19.69 -4.71 -15.91
CA THR A 23 -19.35 -6.01 -15.33
C THR A 23 -17.89 -6.39 -15.59
N ILE A 24 -17.33 -5.95 -16.72
CA ILE A 24 -15.96 -6.29 -17.13
C ILE A 24 -14.99 -5.24 -16.61
N LYS A 25 -13.99 -5.67 -15.84
CA LYS A 25 -12.91 -4.82 -15.33
C LYS A 25 -11.57 -5.43 -15.71
N ILE A 26 -10.70 -4.63 -16.33
CA ILE A 26 -9.33 -5.04 -16.65
C ILE A 26 -8.42 -4.53 -15.53
N VAL A 27 -7.69 -5.44 -14.92
CA VAL A 27 -6.70 -5.17 -13.89
C VAL A 27 -5.31 -5.19 -14.53
N PRO A 28 -4.50 -4.11 -14.42
CA PRO A 28 -3.15 -4.07 -14.96
C PRO A 28 -2.24 -5.14 -14.38
N GLN A 29 -1.16 -5.47 -15.10
CA GLN A 29 -0.16 -6.43 -14.61
C GLN A 29 0.56 -5.89 -13.38
N ALA A 30 0.97 -6.79 -12.49
CA ALA A 30 1.60 -6.49 -11.20
C ALA A 30 0.72 -5.64 -10.26
N THR A 31 -0.58 -5.55 -10.52
CA THR A 31 -1.54 -4.94 -9.60
C THR A 31 -2.67 -5.90 -9.24
N VAL A 32 -3.33 -5.65 -8.13
CA VAL A 32 -4.52 -6.39 -7.71
C VAL A 32 -5.61 -5.43 -7.25
N MET A 33 -6.85 -5.89 -7.28
CA MET A 33 -7.99 -5.18 -6.70
C MET A 33 -8.67 -6.06 -5.66
N LEU A 34 -8.97 -5.50 -4.50
CA LEU A 34 -9.80 -6.16 -3.50
C LEU A 34 -11.27 -5.92 -3.81
N ILE A 35 -12.04 -6.98 -3.95
CA ILE A 35 -13.46 -6.91 -4.23
C ILE A 35 -14.24 -7.23 -2.98
N GLU A 36 -15.06 -6.28 -2.56
CA GLU A 36 -16.03 -6.44 -1.47
C GLU A 36 -17.41 -6.72 -2.05
N ARG A 37 -18.11 -7.64 -1.41
CA ARG A 37 -19.53 -7.94 -1.68
C ARG A 37 -20.34 -7.57 -0.46
N LEU A 38 -21.26 -6.62 -0.61
CA LEU A 38 -22.12 -6.15 0.47
C LEU A 38 -21.32 -5.74 1.75
N GLY A 39 -20.15 -5.10 1.56
CA GLY A 39 -19.32 -4.64 2.66
C GLY A 39 -18.40 -5.69 3.30
N ARG A 40 -18.36 -6.92 2.76
CA ARG A 40 -17.44 -7.97 3.22
C ARG A 40 -16.43 -8.30 2.13
N PHE A 41 -15.19 -8.59 2.52
CA PHE A 41 -14.19 -9.11 1.59
C PHE A 41 -14.72 -10.38 0.90
N ASN A 42 -14.65 -10.40 -0.43
CA ASN A 42 -15.08 -11.52 -1.25
C ASN A 42 -13.91 -12.23 -1.92
N ARG A 43 -13.09 -11.48 -2.69
CA ARG A 43 -11.96 -12.03 -3.43
C ARG A 43 -10.95 -10.97 -3.84
N VAL A 44 -9.76 -11.41 -4.21
CA VAL A 44 -8.76 -10.60 -4.89
C VAL A 44 -8.93 -10.76 -6.39
N ALA A 45 -9.14 -9.66 -7.11
CA ALA A 45 -9.10 -9.63 -8.56
C ALA A 45 -7.64 -9.45 -9.01
N VAL A 46 -7.08 -10.49 -9.60
CA VAL A 46 -5.70 -10.50 -10.11
C VAL A 46 -5.62 -9.83 -11.50
N SER A 47 -4.39 -9.59 -11.98
CA SER A 47 -4.14 -9.03 -13.31
C SER A 47 -4.86 -9.80 -14.42
N GLY A 48 -5.40 -9.05 -15.38
CA GLY A 48 -6.18 -9.58 -16.49
C GLY A 48 -7.65 -9.18 -16.44
N LEU A 49 -8.48 -9.95 -17.14
CA LEU A 49 -9.90 -9.70 -17.27
C LEU A 49 -10.64 -10.27 -16.06
N ASN A 50 -11.39 -9.42 -15.36
CA ASN A 50 -12.18 -9.79 -14.20
C ASN A 50 -13.65 -9.42 -14.41
N VAL A 51 -14.54 -10.34 -14.02
CA VAL A 51 -15.99 -10.13 -14.02
C VAL A 51 -16.40 -9.68 -12.62
N ILE A 52 -16.96 -8.47 -12.51
CA ILE A 52 -17.41 -7.88 -11.25
C ILE A 52 -18.93 -7.71 -11.37
N MET A 53 -19.70 -8.28 -10.43
CA MET A 53 -21.16 -8.13 -10.45
C MET A 53 -21.54 -6.69 -10.09
N PRO A 54 -22.12 -5.91 -11.04
CA PRO A 54 -22.62 -4.58 -10.74
C PRO A 54 -23.70 -4.69 -9.65
N PHE A 55 -23.79 -3.68 -8.79
CA PHE A 55 -24.67 -3.57 -7.62
C PHE A 55 -24.27 -4.38 -6.37
N LEU A 56 -23.65 -5.56 -6.50
CA LEU A 56 -23.27 -6.40 -5.37
C LEU A 56 -21.78 -6.23 -5.01
N ASP A 57 -20.93 -6.21 -6.03
CA ASP A 57 -19.47 -6.15 -5.87
C ASP A 57 -18.96 -4.72 -6.04
N ARG A 58 -18.09 -4.30 -5.12
CA ARG A 58 -17.42 -3.00 -5.18
C ARG A 58 -15.91 -3.17 -4.99
N PRO A 59 -15.08 -2.59 -5.85
CA PRO A 59 -13.65 -2.50 -5.58
C PRO A 59 -13.41 -1.69 -4.32
N ARG A 60 -12.60 -2.21 -3.39
CA ARG A 60 -12.19 -1.50 -2.17
C ARG A 60 -11.24 -0.37 -2.52
N GLY A 61 -11.56 0.86 -2.13
CA GLY A 61 -10.64 1.99 -2.21
C GLY A 61 -9.67 2.00 -1.03
N VAL A 62 -8.40 2.30 -1.29
CA VAL A 62 -7.39 2.54 -0.26
C VAL A 62 -7.16 4.03 -0.05
N TYR A 63 -6.86 4.41 1.19
CA TYR A 63 -6.66 5.80 1.62
C TYR A 63 -5.31 5.90 2.36
N TRP A 64 -4.23 5.78 1.61
CA TRP A 64 -2.88 5.88 2.17
C TRP A 64 -2.32 7.28 1.94
N THR A 65 -1.50 7.76 2.87
CA THR A 65 -0.79 9.02 2.75
C THR A 65 0.01 9.06 1.44
N ASN A 66 -0.02 10.22 0.75
CA ASN A 66 0.64 10.43 -0.55
C ASN A 66 0.13 9.58 -1.73
N VAL A 67 -0.96 8.86 -1.57
CA VAL A 67 -1.62 8.11 -2.65
C VAL A 67 -2.92 8.82 -3.02
N ARG A 68 -3.29 8.75 -4.32
CA ARG A 68 -4.56 9.32 -4.78
C ARG A 68 -5.72 8.71 -3.97
N PRO A 69 -6.62 9.53 -3.44
CA PRO A 69 -7.76 9.02 -2.69
C PRO A 69 -8.61 8.09 -3.56
N ASN A 70 -9.17 7.05 -2.96
CA ASN A 70 -9.96 6.01 -3.64
C ASN A 70 -9.21 5.21 -4.70
N LEU A 71 -7.89 5.05 -4.60
CA LEU A 71 -7.18 4.11 -5.44
C LEU A 71 -7.70 2.70 -5.20
N THR A 72 -8.20 2.04 -6.23
CA THR A 72 -8.79 0.68 -6.13
C THR A 72 -7.82 -0.41 -6.55
N SER A 73 -6.71 -0.05 -7.19
CA SER A 73 -5.66 -0.98 -7.61
C SER A 73 -4.43 -0.84 -6.71
N ILE A 74 -3.95 -1.95 -6.19
CA ILE A 74 -2.80 -2.05 -5.31
C ILE A 74 -1.63 -2.56 -6.15
N ASP A 75 -0.53 -1.81 -6.19
CA ASP A 75 0.70 -2.21 -6.89
C ASP A 75 1.50 -3.18 -6.00
N LEU A 76 1.86 -4.33 -6.55
CA LEU A 76 2.63 -5.37 -5.85
C LEU A 76 4.13 -5.31 -6.14
N ARG A 77 4.58 -4.36 -6.96
CA ARG A 77 6.00 -4.16 -7.24
C ARG A 77 6.68 -3.54 -6.04
N GLU A 78 8.00 -3.71 -5.97
CA GLU A 78 8.82 -2.99 -5.00
C GLU A 78 8.67 -1.49 -5.19
N GLN A 79 8.48 -0.80 -4.08
CA GLN A 79 8.32 0.65 -3.99
C GLN A 79 9.34 1.20 -3.01
N PHE A 80 9.58 2.50 -3.04
CA PHE A 80 10.45 3.16 -2.07
C PHE A 80 9.78 4.41 -1.50
N ILE A 81 10.16 4.74 -0.28
CA ILE A 81 9.81 6.00 0.39
C ILE A 81 11.11 6.70 0.74
N ASP A 82 11.28 7.92 0.25
CA ASP A 82 12.39 8.80 0.62
C ASP A 82 11.94 9.70 1.78
N LEU A 83 12.57 9.54 2.93
CA LEU A 83 12.27 10.32 4.12
C LEU A 83 13.20 11.54 4.17
N PRO A 84 12.65 12.74 4.40
CA PRO A 84 13.46 13.92 4.60
C PRO A 84 14.30 13.81 5.87
N PRO A 85 15.40 14.57 5.99
CA PRO A 85 16.27 14.56 7.16
C PRO A 85 15.49 14.72 8.47
N GLN A 86 15.69 13.79 9.40
CA GLN A 86 15.10 13.78 10.73
C GLN A 86 16.14 14.05 11.80
N PRO A 87 15.88 14.91 12.79
CA PRO A 87 16.78 15.10 13.91
C PRO A 87 16.78 13.85 14.82
N VAL A 88 17.97 13.35 15.09
CA VAL A 88 18.21 12.21 15.97
C VAL A 88 19.31 12.60 16.96
N ILE A 89 19.19 12.17 18.22
CA ILE A 89 20.18 12.40 19.28
C ILE A 89 20.91 11.08 19.50
N THR A 90 22.23 11.12 19.36
CA THR A 90 23.11 9.97 19.63
C THR A 90 23.33 9.77 21.13
N ARG A 91 23.91 8.61 21.51
CA ARG A 91 24.19 8.27 22.92
C ARG A 91 25.10 9.29 23.62
N ASP A 92 26.04 9.88 22.91
CA ASP A 92 26.96 10.93 23.36
C ASP A 92 26.32 12.33 23.31
N ASN A 93 24.98 12.42 23.20
CA ASN A 93 24.18 13.65 23.23
C ASN A 93 24.47 14.65 22.11
N VAL A 94 24.85 14.15 20.93
CA VAL A 94 25.02 14.96 19.72
C VAL A 94 23.77 14.86 18.87
N THR A 95 23.25 16.02 18.41
CA THR A 95 22.13 16.05 17.46
C THR A 95 22.65 15.96 16.04
N ILE A 96 22.18 14.97 15.29
CA ILE A 96 22.49 14.79 13.87
C ILE A 96 21.18 14.80 13.05
N HIS A 97 21.29 15.15 11.78
CA HIS A 97 20.17 15.05 10.83
C HIS A 97 20.42 13.89 9.89
N VAL A 98 19.48 12.99 9.82
CA VAL A 98 19.60 11.73 9.09
C VAL A 98 18.42 11.57 8.16
N ASP A 99 18.68 11.39 6.89
CA ASP A 99 17.71 10.99 5.90
C ASP A 99 17.82 9.49 5.59
N SER A 100 16.76 8.91 5.09
CA SER A 100 16.74 7.50 4.79
C SER A 100 15.78 7.18 3.64
N VAL A 101 16.11 6.10 2.92
CA VAL A 101 15.24 5.51 1.89
C VAL A 101 14.87 4.10 2.34
N VAL A 102 13.58 3.82 2.33
CA VAL A 102 13.03 2.50 2.67
C VAL A 102 12.46 1.86 1.43
N TYR A 103 12.94 0.68 1.05
CA TYR A 103 12.41 -0.15 -0.03
C TYR A 103 11.50 -1.23 0.56
N TRP A 104 10.34 -1.35 0.00
CA TRP A 104 9.30 -2.24 0.53
C TRP A 104 8.39 -2.77 -0.58
N GLN A 105 7.72 -3.89 -0.32
CA GLN A 105 6.82 -4.55 -1.25
C GLN A 105 5.62 -5.13 -0.52
N ILE A 106 4.44 -5.04 -1.12
CA ILE A 106 3.24 -5.69 -0.58
C ILE A 106 3.29 -7.17 -0.97
N THR A 107 3.31 -8.04 0.03
CA THR A 107 3.27 -9.50 -0.12
C THR A 107 1.86 -10.06 0.07
N ASP A 108 1.08 -9.44 0.97
CA ASP A 108 -0.33 -9.79 1.21
C ASP A 108 -1.20 -8.53 1.13
N PRO A 109 -1.86 -8.30 -0.02
CA PRO A 109 -2.70 -7.12 -0.21
C PRO A 109 -3.95 -7.09 0.68
N ILE A 110 -4.40 -8.24 1.18
CA ILE A 110 -5.55 -8.30 2.08
C ILE A 110 -5.16 -7.69 3.42
N LYS A 111 -4.05 -8.14 4.01
CA LYS A 111 -3.52 -7.58 5.25
C LYS A 111 -3.18 -6.09 5.10
N ALA A 112 -2.57 -5.70 3.98
CA ALA A 112 -2.19 -4.30 3.72
C ALA A 112 -3.37 -3.32 3.73
N VAL A 113 -4.59 -3.78 3.45
CA VAL A 113 -5.78 -2.93 3.40
C VAL A 113 -6.65 -3.05 4.65
N TYR A 114 -6.70 -4.23 5.28
CA TYR A 114 -7.61 -4.45 6.40
C TYR A 114 -6.96 -4.42 7.78
N GLU A 115 -5.65 -4.68 7.88
CA GLU A 115 -4.94 -4.67 9.17
C GLU A 115 -4.38 -3.28 9.53
N VAL A 116 -4.17 -2.40 8.54
CA VAL A 116 -3.66 -1.05 8.77
C VAL A 116 -4.46 -0.03 7.98
N ARG A 117 -4.80 1.08 8.63
CA ARG A 117 -5.58 2.15 7.98
C ARG A 117 -4.75 2.95 6.98
N ASP A 118 -3.55 3.34 7.36
CA ASP A 118 -2.60 4.10 6.54
C ASP A 118 -1.26 3.39 6.55
N LEU A 119 -1.03 2.57 5.53
CA LEU A 119 0.17 1.76 5.41
C LEU A 119 1.43 2.62 5.26
N LEU A 120 1.38 3.62 4.38
CA LEU A 120 2.54 4.46 4.09
C LEU A 120 2.90 5.34 5.28
N GLY A 121 1.91 5.99 5.90
CA GLY A 121 2.11 6.75 7.13
C GLY A 121 2.66 5.88 8.26
N GLY A 122 2.20 4.63 8.37
CA GLY A 122 2.70 3.66 9.33
C GLY A 122 4.17 3.29 9.12
N ILE A 123 4.57 2.98 7.88
CA ILE A 123 5.97 2.68 7.53
C ILE A 123 6.88 3.88 7.82
N VAL A 124 6.48 5.09 7.42
CA VAL A 124 7.23 6.33 7.70
C VAL A 124 7.43 6.50 9.20
N GLN A 125 6.39 6.37 10.00
CA GLN A 125 6.45 6.57 11.45
C GLN A 125 7.32 5.50 12.15
N LEU A 126 7.19 4.23 11.72
CA LEU A 126 8.06 3.15 12.20
C LEU A 126 9.53 3.41 11.86
N THR A 127 9.82 3.90 10.65
CA THR A 127 11.19 4.22 10.25
C THR A 127 11.79 5.32 11.10
N ILE A 128 11.07 6.42 11.32
CA ILE A 128 11.53 7.53 12.16
C ILE A 128 11.80 7.06 13.59
N THR A 129 10.89 6.28 14.14
CA THR A 129 11.02 5.75 15.52
C THR A 129 12.17 4.74 15.63
N GLY A 130 12.29 3.84 14.65
CA GLY A 130 13.37 2.85 14.58
C GLY A 130 14.75 3.52 14.43
N MET A 131 14.88 4.55 13.57
CA MET A 131 16.11 5.33 13.46
C MET A 131 16.54 5.95 14.79
N ARG A 132 15.58 6.59 15.50
CA ARG A 132 15.87 7.17 16.83
C ARG A 132 16.33 6.12 17.82
N ALA A 133 15.70 4.94 17.83
CA ALA A 133 16.10 3.86 18.72
C ALA A 133 17.49 3.33 18.40
N VAL A 134 17.76 2.98 17.14
CA VAL A 134 19.05 2.40 16.74
C VAL A 134 20.21 3.38 16.90
N MET A 135 20.03 4.64 16.51
CA MET A 135 21.09 5.65 16.59
C MET A 135 21.26 6.23 18.00
N GLY A 136 20.17 6.28 18.78
CA GLY A 136 20.23 6.69 20.20
C GLY A 136 21.08 5.75 21.07
N ASP A 137 21.27 4.52 20.65
CA ASP A 137 22.12 3.53 21.31
C ASP A 137 23.59 3.58 20.86
N MET A 138 23.92 4.43 19.88
CA MET A 138 25.26 4.51 19.26
C MET A 138 25.90 5.90 19.46
N ASP A 139 27.21 5.94 19.61
CA ASP A 139 27.97 7.19 19.58
C ASP A 139 28.09 7.71 18.16
N LEU A 140 28.38 9.01 18.01
CA LEU A 140 28.51 9.66 16.70
C LEU A 140 29.49 8.93 15.78
N ASP A 141 30.67 8.58 16.27
CA ASP A 141 31.71 7.90 15.47
C ASP A 141 31.23 6.53 14.96
N HIS A 142 30.50 5.77 15.79
CA HIS A 142 29.90 4.50 15.37
C HIS A 142 28.76 4.71 14.37
N THR A 143 27.97 5.75 14.54
CA THR A 143 26.88 6.08 13.62
C THR A 143 27.41 6.39 12.21
N LEU A 144 28.57 7.05 12.12
CA LEU A 144 29.20 7.38 10.83
C LEU A 144 29.93 6.20 10.19
N SER A 145 30.58 5.35 11.02
CA SER A 145 31.43 4.24 10.55
C SER A 145 30.68 2.94 10.32
N GLN A 146 29.53 2.72 10.97
CA GLN A 146 28.80 1.42 10.97
C GLN A 146 27.44 1.51 10.27
N ARG A 147 27.32 2.25 9.17
CA ARG A 147 26.07 2.45 8.43
C ARG A 147 25.42 1.12 8.00
N ASP A 148 26.20 0.13 7.59
CA ASP A 148 25.68 -1.18 7.18
C ASP A 148 24.99 -1.93 8.33
N GLN A 149 25.53 -1.78 9.54
CA GLN A 149 24.91 -2.37 10.74
C GLN A 149 23.58 -1.66 11.08
N ILE A 150 23.55 -0.32 10.96
CA ILE A 150 22.35 0.49 11.16
C ILE A 150 21.27 0.07 10.14
N ASN A 151 21.62 0.02 8.86
CA ASN A 151 20.72 -0.38 7.77
C ASN A 151 20.14 -1.77 8.04
N THR A 152 20.99 -2.72 8.46
CA THR A 152 20.57 -4.10 8.76
C THR A 152 19.63 -4.15 9.96
N LYS A 153 19.96 -3.47 11.06
CA LYS A 153 19.12 -3.41 12.26
C LYS A 153 17.76 -2.76 11.97
N LEU A 154 17.77 -1.62 11.26
CA LEU A 154 16.54 -0.93 10.87
C LEU A 154 15.66 -1.81 9.98
N ARG A 155 16.26 -2.46 8.98
CA ARG A 155 15.51 -3.38 8.11
C ARG A 155 14.84 -4.48 8.91
N LEU A 156 15.53 -5.11 9.86
CA LEU A 156 14.96 -6.17 10.70
C LEU A 156 13.80 -5.67 11.56
N ILE A 157 13.97 -4.53 12.22
CA ILE A 157 12.92 -3.92 13.06
C ILE A 157 11.68 -3.59 12.23
N LEU A 158 11.89 -3.00 11.04
CA LEU A 158 10.79 -2.62 10.16
C LEU A 158 10.10 -3.84 9.57
N ASP A 159 10.84 -4.84 9.10
CA ASP A 159 10.31 -6.07 8.51
C ASP A 159 9.44 -6.82 9.53
N GLU A 160 9.91 -7.01 10.76
CA GLU A 160 9.15 -7.62 11.84
C GLU A 160 7.86 -6.84 12.16
N ALA A 161 7.93 -5.51 12.22
CA ALA A 161 6.78 -4.68 12.53
C ALA A 161 5.73 -4.65 11.40
N THR A 162 6.17 -4.74 10.13
CA THR A 162 5.30 -4.64 8.95
C THR A 162 4.78 -5.99 8.46
N ASP A 163 5.33 -7.11 8.92
CA ASP A 163 4.88 -8.46 8.55
C ASP A 163 3.39 -8.69 8.82
N LYS A 164 2.89 -8.21 9.96
CA LYS A 164 1.46 -8.24 10.31
C LYS A 164 0.56 -7.48 9.31
N TRP A 165 1.13 -6.51 8.61
CA TRP A 165 0.43 -5.74 7.56
C TRP A 165 0.59 -6.36 6.16
N GLY A 166 1.26 -7.50 6.06
CA GLY A 166 1.52 -8.16 4.78
C GLY A 166 2.47 -7.37 3.87
N VAL A 167 3.43 -6.69 4.48
CA VAL A 167 4.46 -5.90 3.79
C VAL A 167 5.83 -6.42 4.17
N LYS A 168 6.70 -6.56 3.18
CA LYS A 168 8.11 -6.92 3.35
C LYS A 168 8.98 -5.70 3.09
N VAL A 169 9.83 -5.38 4.07
CA VAL A 169 10.88 -4.38 3.91
C VAL A 169 12.12 -5.08 3.37
N THR A 170 12.49 -4.77 2.13
CA THR A 170 13.59 -5.42 1.44
C THR A 170 14.93 -4.79 1.78
N ARG A 171 14.97 -3.45 1.86
CA ARG A 171 16.18 -2.70 2.12
C ARG A 171 15.88 -1.37 2.81
N VAL A 172 16.82 -0.92 3.64
CA VAL A 172 16.85 0.41 4.23
C VAL A 172 18.22 1.00 4.00
N ASP A 173 18.28 2.20 3.48
CA ASP A 173 19.52 2.96 3.29
C ASP A 173 19.45 4.27 4.06
N VAL A 174 20.38 4.46 4.97
CA VAL A 174 20.56 5.71 5.73
C VAL A 174 21.67 6.53 5.06
N LYS A 175 21.37 7.81 4.84
CA LYS A 175 22.28 8.77 4.18
C LYS A 175 22.89 9.76 5.19
#